data_663911c3a5e389cc7818240f7e03dca4
#
_entry.id   663911c3a5e389cc7818240f7e03dca4
#
_cell.length_a   1.000
_cell.length_b   1.000
_cell.length_c   1.000
_cell.angle_alpha   90.00
_cell.angle_beta   90.00
_cell.angle_gamma   90.00
#
_symmetry.space_group_name_H-M   'P 1'
#
loop_
_entity.id
_entity.type
_entity.pdbx_description
1 polymer ?
#
loop_
_entity_poly.entity_id
_entity_poly.type
_entity_poly.pdbx_seq_one_letter_code
_entity_poly.pdbx_strand_id
1 'polypeptide(L)'
;MGIMVGINTVLADDPSLTARVEDGRDPYRIVIDPELRIPLTSKFVNFQDKKSILVTSKLNENSEKIEKLIEKDVKILFLEGKEFKIKEILERVGAEGIDAILLEGGSYLISKAFEEDAIDGGEIFIAPKILADEKAIPFIKGFNFENI
;
A
#
# COMPACT_ATOMS: atom_id res chain seq x y z
N MET A 1 9.59 8.63 -6.35
CA MET A 1 9.30 8.07 -5.01
C MET A 1 7.80 7.84 -4.86
N GLY A 2 7.41 6.72 -4.24
CA GLY A 2 6.02 6.37 -3.92
C GLY A 2 5.81 6.10 -2.43
N ILE A 3 4.55 6.17 -1.97
CA ILE A 3 4.09 5.71 -0.68
C ILE A 3 3.13 4.54 -0.90
N MET A 4 3.34 3.41 -0.24
CA MET A 4 2.60 2.17 -0.46
C MET A 4 1.91 1.72 0.82
N VAL A 5 0.61 1.42 0.71
CA VAL A 5 -0.22 0.90 1.81
C VAL A 5 -1.10 -0.25 1.35
N GLY A 6 -1.53 -1.08 2.29
CA GLY A 6 -2.57 -2.08 2.03
C GLY A 6 -3.98 -1.48 2.05
N ILE A 7 -4.92 -2.13 1.37
CA ILE A 7 -6.32 -1.69 1.30
C ILE A 7 -6.97 -1.51 2.69
N ASN A 8 -6.59 -2.32 3.68
CA ASN A 8 -7.15 -2.19 5.02
C ASN A 8 -6.84 -0.84 5.67
N THR A 9 -5.68 -0.23 5.37
CA THR A 9 -5.34 1.12 5.83
C THR A 9 -6.27 2.16 5.20
N VAL A 10 -6.58 2.02 3.90
CA VAL A 10 -7.52 2.93 3.24
C VAL A 10 -8.94 2.79 3.80
N LEU A 11 -9.38 1.56 4.05
CA LEU A 11 -10.71 1.29 4.61
C LEU A 11 -10.88 1.78 6.05
N ALA A 12 -9.79 1.78 6.84
CA ALA A 12 -9.83 2.23 8.23
C ALA A 12 -9.72 3.77 8.36
N ASP A 13 -8.78 4.39 7.63
CA ASP A 13 -8.33 5.74 7.91
C ASP A 13 -8.56 6.72 6.74
N ASP A 14 -8.86 6.23 5.55
CA ASP A 14 -8.94 7.02 4.31
C ASP A 14 -7.82 8.07 4.19
N PRO A 15 -6.53 7.66 4.25
CA PRO A 15 -5.41 8.58 4.33
C PRO A 15 -5.20 9.32 3.01
N SER A 16 -4.73 10.57 3.10
CA SER A 16 -4.41 11.36 1.90
C SER A 16 -3.12 10.89 1.20
N LEU A 17 -2.16 10.30 1.92
CA LEU A 17 -0.86 9.85 1.40
C LEU A 17 -0.12 10.96 0.62
N THR A 18 -0.16 12.18 1.14
CA THR A 18 0.46 13.38 0.57
C THR A 18 1.64 13.84 1.42
N ALA A 19 2.54 14.61 0.82
CA ALA A 19 3.59 15.30 1.55
C ALA A 19 2.98 16.35 2.50
N ARG A 20 3.48 16.41 3.75
CA ARG A 20 3.01 17.35 4.77
C ARG A 20 4.07 18.40 5.12
N VAL A 21 5.00 18.64 4.19
CA VAL A 21 6.06 19.63 4.34
C VAL A 21 5.86 20.76 3.33
N GLU A 22 6.25 21.97 3.72
CA GLU A 22 6.20 23.13 2.85
C GLU A 22 7.09 22.87 1.61
N ASP A 23 6.59 23.19 0.43
CA ASP A 23 7.22 22.89 -0.86
C ASP A 23 7.45 21.40 -1.15
N GLY A 24 6.84 20.49 -0.40
CA GLY A 24 6.92 19.06 -0.63
C GLY A 24 6.22 18.63 -1.94
N ARG A 25 6.83 17.70 -2.65
CA ARG A 25 6.20 17.07 -3.81
C ARG A 25 5.45 15.84 -3.36
N ASP A 26 4.16 15.75 -3.70
CA ASP A 26 3.37 14.57 -3.43
C ASP A 26 3.96 13.33 -4.09
N PRO A 27 4.10 12.22 -3.34
CA PRO A 27 4.56 10.96 -3.90
C PRO A 27 3.49 10.32 -4.78
N TYR A 28 3.85 9.30 -5.56
CA TYR A 28 2.88 8.36 -6.08
C TYR A 28 2.23 7.61 -4.91
N ARG A 29 0.90 7.51 -4.90
CA ARG A 29 0.12 6.77 -3.91
C ARG A 29 -0.15 5.38 -4.45
N ILE A 30 0.29 4.35 -3.74
CA ILE A 30 0.19 2.96 -4.18
C ILE A 30 -0.66 2.20 -3.16
N VAL A 31 -1.76 1.62 -3.62
CA VAL A 31 -2.63 0.79 -2.78
C VAL A 31 -2.64 -0.64 -3.29
N ILE A 32 -2.39 -1.58 -2.37
CA ILE A 32 -2.43 -3.02 -2.66
C ILE A 32 -3.81 -3.54 -2.28
N ASP A 33 -4.60 -3.94 -3.28
CA ASP A 33 -5.99 -4.36 -3.13
C ASP A 33 -6.34 -5.53 -4.05
N PRO A 34 -5.95 -6.76 -3.70
CA PRO A 34 -6.19 -7.93 -4.55
C PRO A 34 -7.67 -8.19 -4.86
N GLU A 35 -8.57 -7.79 -3.96
CA GLU A 35 -10.01 -8.07 -4.06
C GLU A 35 -10.85 -6.88 -4.57
N LEU A 36 -10.20 -5.80 -4.98
CA LEU A 36 -10.86 -4.58 -5.49
C LEU A 36 -11.90 -3.99 -4.51
N ARG A 37 -11.54 -3.93 -3.21
CA ARG A 37 -12.40 -3.40 -2.14
C ARG A 37 -12.38 -1.87 -2.04
N ILE A 38 -11.43 -1.20 -2.69
CA ILE A 38 -11.25 0.26 -2.63
C ILE A 38 -12.59 1.00 -2.86
N PRO A 39 -13.01 1.91 -1.97
CA PRO A 39 -14.21 2.71 -2.20
C PRO A 39 -13.97 3.77 -3.30
N LEU A 40 -14.90 3.93 -4.23
CA LEU A 40 -14.83 4.99 -5.25
C LEU A 40 -14.90 6.41 -4.65
N THR A 41 -15.31 6.52 -3.39
CA THR A 41 -15.40 7.77 -2.62
C THR A 41 -14.12 8.08 -1.86
N SER A 42 -13.14 7.16 -1.79
CA SER A 42 -11.90 7.39 -1.04
C SER A 42 -11.10 8.56 -1.59
N LYS A 43 -10.33 9.21 -0.73
CA LYS A 43 -9.41 10.29 -1.12
C LYS A 43 -8.43 9.82 -2.19
N PHE A 44 -7.88 8.60 -2.03
CA PHE A 44 -6.99 7.97 -3.00
C PHE A 44 -7.54 8.02 -4.43
N VAL A 45 -8.82 7.71 -4.62
CA VAL A 45 -9.47 7.69 -5.95
C VAL A 45 -9.78 9.09 -6.47
N ASN A 46 -10.02 10.06 -5.59
CA ASN A 46 -10.54 11.37 -5.98
C ASN A 46 -9.47 12.48 -6.10
N PHE A 47 -8.18 12.17 -6.04
CA PHE A 47 -7.11 13.13 -6.30
C PHE A 47 -7.06 13.59 -7.76
N GLN A 48 -7.29 12.69 -8.72
CA GLN A 48 -7.31 12.98 -10.17
C GLN A 48 -6.04 13.70 -10.69
N ASP A 49 -4.89 13.37 -10.09
CA ASP A 49 -3.59 13.97 -10.42
C ASP A 49 -2.63 12.98 -11.10
N LYS A 50 -3.15 11.83 -11.53
CA LYS A 50 -2.41 10.73 -12.19
C LYS A 50 -1.28 10.11 -11.34
N LYS A 51 -1.31 10.32 -10.01
CA LYS A 51 -0.32 9.75 -9.08
C LYS A 51 -0.89 8.61 -8.24
N SER A 52 -2.14 8.21 -8.45
CA SER A 52 -2.76 7.09 -7.76
C SER A 52 -2.59 5.80 -8.56
N ILE A 53 -2.00 4.78 -7.95
CA ILE A 53 -1.72 3.47 -8.55
C ILE A 53 -2.38 2.40 -7.68
N LEU A 54 -3.30 1.64 -8.25
CA LEU A 54 -3.94 0.50 -7.61
C LEU A 54 -3.32 -0.80 -8.13
N VAL A 55 -2.78 -1.62 -7.24
CA VAL A 55 -2.32 -2.97 -7.56
C VAL A 55 -3.42 -3.95 -7.18
N THR A 56 -3.97 -4.64 -8.16
CA THR A 56 -5.11 -5.55 -7.97
C THR A 56 -4.94 -6.86 -8.74
N SER A 57 -5.79 -7.85 -8.42
CA SER A 57 -5.78 -9.12 -9.13
C SER A 57 -6.29 -8.96 -10.56
N LYS A 58 -5.66 -9.65 -11.51
CA LYS A 58 -6.14 -9.77 -12.89
C LYS A 58 -7.54 -10.39 -13.00
N LEU A 59 -7.97 -11.10 -11.96
CA LEU A 59 -9.34 -11.61 -11.89
C LEU A 59 -10.40 -10.49 -11.88
N ASN A 60 -9.99 -9.25 -11.55
CA ASN A 60 -10.87 -8.08 -11.52
C ASN A 60 -10.87 -7.27 -12.82
N GLU A 61 -10.09 -7.67 -13.84
CA GLU A 61 -9.83 -6.90 -15.06
C GLU A 61 -11.13 -6.45 -15.78
N ASN A 62 -12.13 -7.32 -15.80
CA ASN A 62 -13.40 -7.05 -16.47
C ASN A 62 -14.48 -6.44 -15.54
N SER A 63 -14.09 -5.92 -14.37
CA SER A 63 -15.03 -5.30 -13.45
C SER A 63 -15.36 -3.87 -13.88
N GLU A 64 -16.65 -3.51 -13.92
CA GLU A 64 -17.10 -2.12 -14.16
C GLU A 64 -16.45 -1.09 -13.21
N LYS A 65 -16.01 -1.55 -12.03
CA LYS A 65 -15.32 -0.70 -11.06
C LYS A 65 -13.93 -0.30 -11.56
N ILE A 66 -13.24 -1.15 -12.32
CA ILE A 66 -11.96 -0.83 -12.94
C ILE A 66 -12.13 0.32 -13.94
N GLU A 67 -13.15 0.29 -14.77
CA GLU A 67 -13.44 1.38 -15.73
C GLU A 67 -13.64 2.71 -15.00
N LYS A 68 -14.46 2.71 -13.92
CA LYS A 68 -14.69 3.90 -13.09
C LYS A 68 -13.43 4.43 -12.39
N LEU A 69 -12.50 3.55 -12.02
CA LEU A 69 -11.22 3.96 -11.44
C LEU A 69 -10.30 4.60 -12.48
N ILE A 70 -10.26 4.04 -13.69
CA ILE A 70 -9.49 4.60 -14.82
C ILE A 70 -10.04 5.98 -15.23
N GLU A 71 -11.37 6.16 -15.28
CA GLU A 71 -12.01 7.46 -15.53
C GLU A 71 -11.63 8.53 -14.50
N LYS A 72 -11.21 8.11 -13.30
CA LYS A 72 -10.74 8.98 -12.22
C LYS A 72 -9.20 9.12 -12.17
N ASP A 73 -8.53 8.84 -13.26
CA ASP A 73 -7.06 8.91 -13.38
C ASP A 73 -6.30 7.96 -12.43
N VAL A 74 -6.92 6.89 -11.95
CA VAL A 74 -6.24 5.84 -11.20
C VAL A 74 -5.59 4.86 -12.16
N LYS A 75 -4.27 4.71 -12.08
CA LYS A 75 -3.54 3.70 -12.83
C LYS A 75 -3.74 2.33 -12.19
N ILE A 76 -4.05 1.33 -13.00
CA ILE A 76 -4.26 -0.05 -12.53
C ILE A 76 -3.08 -0.92 -12.95
N LEU A 77 -2.47 -1.60 -11.98
CA LEU A 77 -1.48 -2.65 -12.21
C LEU A 77 -2.10 -4.00 -11.83
N PHE A 78 -2.19 -4.88 -12.81
CA PHE A 78 -2.72 -6.22 -12.60
C PHE A 78 -1.61 -7.21 -12.29
N LEU A 79 -1.83 -8.04 -11.25
CA LEU A 79 -1.01 -9.18 -10.88
C LEU A 79 -1.85 -10.47 -10.91
N GLU A 80 -1.19 -11.61 -11.12
CA GLU A 80 -1.87 -12.89 -11.15
C GLU A 80 -2.25 -13.37 -9.72
N GLY A 81 -3.38 -14.05 -9.59
CA GLY A 81 -3.84 -14.60 -8.32
C GLY A 81 -4.43 -13.58 -7.35
N LYS A 82 -4.52 -13.97 -6.08
CA LYS A 82 -5.09 -13.15 -4.99
C LYS A 82 -4.06 -12.81 -3.90
N GLU A 83 -2.95 -13.49 -3.89
CA GLU A 83 -1.83 -13.24 -2.98
C GLU A 83 -0.63 -12.79 -3.81
N PHE A 84 -0.14 -11.59 -3.54
CA PHE A 84 0.98 -11.01 -4.28
C PHE A 84 2.25 -11.11 -3.45
N LYS A 85 3.36 -11.38 -4.12
CA LYS A 85 4.70 -11.24 -3.55
C LYS A 85 5.09 -9.77 -3.56
N ILE A 86 5.72 -9.30 -2.48
CA ILE A 86 6.19 -7.91 -2.39
C ILE A 86 7.19 -7.61 -3.52
N LYS A 87 8.11 -8.52 -3.80
CA LYS A 87 9.08 -8.36 -4.90
C LYS A 87 8.41 -8.18 -6.27
N GLU A 88 7.33 -8.91 -6.54
CA GLU A 88 6.56 -8.76 -7.78
C GLU A 88 5.88 -7.38 -7.87
N ILE A 89 5.31 -6.90 -6.75
CA ILE A 89 4.74 -5.55 -6.65
C ILE A 89 5.82 -4.50 -6.93
N LEU A 90 6.99 -4.62 -6.29
CA LEU A 90 8.10 -3.68 -6.44
C LEU A 90 8.61 -3.63 -7.88
N GLU A 91 8.75 -4.78 -8.55
CA GLU A 91 9.14 -4.88 -9.97
C GLU A 91 8.13 -4.15 -10.88
N ARG A 92 6.83 -4.38 -10.65
CA ARG A 92 5.77 -3.73 -11.46
C ARG A 92 5.70 -2.23 -11.23
N VAL A 93 5.85 -1.77 -9.99
CA VAL A 93 5.89 -0.35 -9.64
C VAL A 93 7.18 0.31 -10.13
N GLY A 94 8.30 -0.39 -10.06
CA GLY A 94 9.59 0.07 -10.59
C GLY A 94 9.56 0.30 -12.10
N ALA A 95 8.85 -0.57 -12.86
CA ALA A 95 8.65 -0.41 -14.30
C ALA A 95 7.89 0.88 -14.67
N GLU A 96 7.17 1.50 -13.71
CA GLU A 96 6.51 2.79 -13.85
C GLU A 96 7.45 3.99 -13.57
N GLY A 97 8.74 3.74 -13.34
CA GLY A 97 9.74 4.77 -13.04
C GLY A 97 9.73 5.21 -11.56
N ILE A 98 9.20 4.40 -10.66
CA ILE A 98 9.20 4.66 -9.22
C ILE A 98 10.32 3.83 -8.58
N ASP A 99 11.41 4.48 -8.27
CA ASP A 99 12.68 3.89 -7.81
C ASP A 99 12.83 3.81 -6.28
N ALA A 100 11.97 4.47 -5.54
CA ALA A 100 11.96 4.45 -4.07
C ALA A 100 10.54 4.40 -3.54
N ILE A 101 10.27 3.53 -2.58
CA ILE A 101 8.95 3.34 -1.96
C ILE A 101 9.07 3.44 -0.45
N LEU A 102 8.26 4.31 0.15
CA LEU A 102 7.97 4.30 1.57
C LEU A 102 6.81 3.34 1.81
N LEU A 103 7.10 2.22 2.48
CA LEU A 103 6.07 1.28 2.91
C LEU A 103 5.50 1.74 4.24
N GLU A 104 4.22 2.06 4.27
CA GLU A 104 3.52 2.49 5.48
C GLU A 104 2.31 1.62 5.80
N GLY A 105 2.02 1.52 7.08
CA GLY A 105 0.77 0.99 7.63
C GLY A 105 0.50 -0.48 7.33
N GLY A 106 -0.25 -1.10 8.26
CA GLY A 106 -0.73 -2.46 8.14
C GLY A 106 0.35 -3.51 8.43
N SER A 107 0.32 -4.08 9.64
CA SER A 107 1.25 -5.12 10.09
C SER A 107 1.39 -6.29 9.09
N TYR A 108 0.32 -6.59 8.32
CA TYR A 108 0.38 -7.66 7.31
C TYR A 108 1.35 -7.35 6.17
N LEU A 109 1.27 -6.16 5.58
CA LEU A 109 2.11 -5.79 4.44
C LEU A 109 3.57 -5.63 4.87
N ILE A 110 3.81 -5.05 6.05
CA ILE A 110 5.13 -4.93 6.65
C ILE A 110 5.72 -6.33 6.91
N SER A 111 4.96 -7.24 7.51
CA SER A 111 5.42 -8.61 7.77
C SER A 111 5.81 -9.34 6.50
N LYS A 112 5.00 -9.24 5.46
CA LYS A 112 5.30 -9.82 4.14
C LYS A 112 6.60 -9.26 3.55
N ALA A 113 6.82 -7.95 3.67
CA ALA A 113 8.02 -7.32 3.17
C ALA A 113 9.28 -7.79 3.91
N PHE A 114 9.20 -8.01 5.22
CA PHE A 114 10.28 -8.61 6.01
C PHE A 114 10.50 -10.08 5.65
N GLU A 115 9.44 -10.89 5.53
CA GLU A 115 9.53 -12.30 5.14
C GLU A 115 10.23 -12.50 3.80
N GLU A 116 10.01 -11.59 2.86
CA GLU A 116 10.57 -11.65 1.52
C GLU A 116 11.94 -10.96 1.37
N ASP A 117 12.50 -10.44 2.47
CA ASP A 117 13.76 -9.65 2.43
C ASP A 117 13.69 -8.54 1.36
N ALA A 118 12.63 -7.73 1.45
CA ALA A 118 12.30 -6.69 0.49
C ALA A 118 12.35 -5.28 1.09
N ILE A 119 13.09 -5.11 2.21
CA ILE A 119 13.24 -3.84 2.93
C ILE A 119 14.73 -3.48 3.00
N ASP A 120 15.09 -2.34 2.44
CA ASP A 120 16.47 -1.83 2.49
C ASP A 120 16.80 -1.13 3.82
N GLY A 121 15.79 -0.59 4.50
CA GLY A 121 15.94 0.10 5.77
C GLY A 121 14.62 0.57 6.33
N GLY A 122 14.60 1.08 7.58
CA GLY A 122 13.39 1.54 8.21
C GLY A 122 13.63 2.43 9.42
N GLU A 123 12.60 3.15 9.81
CA GLU A 123 12.54 3.95 11.03
C GLU A 123 11.43 3.46 11.93
N ILE A 124 11.72 3.23 13.22
CA ILE A 124 10.74 2.81 14.22
C ILE A 124 10.58 3.93 15.24
N PHE A 125 9.39 4.50 15.32
CA PHE A 125 9.05 5.51 16.32
C PHE A 125 8.46 4.83 17.56
N ILE A 126 9.13 4.94 18.71
CA ILE A 126 8.68 4.35 19.97
C ILE A 126 8.18 5.46 20.90
N ALA A 127 6.89 5.42 21.24
CA ALA A 127 6.33 6.25 22.29
C ALA A 127 6.37 5.53 23.66
N PRO A 128 6.73 6.17 24.76
CA PRO A 128 6.75 5.56 26.10
C PRO A 128 5.34 5.41 26.66
N LYS A 129 4.50 4.63 25.98
CA LYS A 129 3.09 4.36 26.34
C LYS A 129 2.81 2.88 26.31
N ILE A 130 2.06 2.40 27.30
CA ILE A 130 1.53 1.04 27.34
C ILE A 130 0.07 1.10 26.91
N LEU A 131 -0.29 0.44 25.81
CA LEU A 131 -1.67 0.46 25.31
C LEU A 131 -2.57 -0.49 26.10
N ALA A 132 -2.05 -1.59 26.65
CA ALA A 132 -2.76 -2.62 27.42
C ALA A 132 -4.08 -3.05 26.74
N ASP A 133 -4.09 -3.10 25.40
CA ASP A 133 -5.26 -3.47 24.59
C ASP A 133 -4.94 -4.71 23.77
N GLU A 134 -5.66 -5.79 24.01
CA GLU A 134 -5.53 -7.06 23.27
C GLU A 134 -5.86 -6.91 21.77
N LYS A 135 -6.60 -5.87 21.39
CA LYS A 135 -6.96 -5.56 20.01
C LYS A 135 -5.98 -4.60 19.33
N ALA A 136 -4.95 -4.15 20.04
CA ALA A 136 -3.92 -3.29 19.46
C ALA A 136 -3.28 -3.96 18.24
N ILE A 137 -3.13 -3.19 17.16
CA ILE A 137 -2.50 -3.69 15.93
C ILE A 137 -1.00 -3.83 16.20
N PRO A 138 -0.44 -5.04 16.11
CA PRO A 138 1.00 -5.22 16.30
C PRO A 138 1.78 -4.63 15.13
N PHE A 139 3.03 -4.22 15.37
CA PHE A 139 3.93 -3.72 14.34
C PHE A 139 4.18 -4.79 13.25
N ILE A 140 4.44 -6.05 13.66
CA ILE A 140 4.67 -7.21 12.79
C ILE A 140 3.78 -8.35 13.26
N LYS A 141 3.24 -9.14 12.33
CA LYS A 141 2.44 -10.35 12.57
C LYS A 141 3.12 -11.56 11.97
N GLY A 142 3.07 -12.69 12.69
CA GLY A 142 3.43 -14.00 12.12
C GLY A 142 4.91 -14.23 11.89
N PHE A 143 5.77 -13.34 12.34
CA PHE A 143 7.22 -13.54 12.25
C PHE A 143 7.67 -14.54 13.32
N ASN A 144 8.22 -15.66 12.91
CA ASN A 144 8.78 -16.64 13.82
C ASN A 144 10.30 -16.39 13.93
N PHE A 145 10.72 -15.79 15.04
CA PHE A 145 12.13 -15.47 15.32
C PHE A 145 12.91 -16.69 15.84
N GLU A 146 12.69 -17.88 15.31
CA GLU A 146 13.41 -19.08 15.77
C GLU A 146 14.92 -19.08 15.43
N ASN A 147 15.40 -18.06 14.70
CA ASN A 147 16.80 -18.00 14.24
C ASN A 147 17.45 -16.62 14.44
N ILE A 148 17.33 -16.02 15.63
CA ILE A 148 18.20 -14.93 16.04
C ILE A 148 19.29 -15.48 16.98
#